data_f31a9ac9740765a4f1b7d848ecbe8532
#
_entry.id   f31a9ac9740765a4f1b7d848ecbe8532
#
_cell.length_a   1.000
_cell.length_b   1.000
_cell.length_c   1.000
_cell.angle_alpha   90.00
_cell.angle_beta   90.00
_cell.angle_gamma   90.00
#
_symmetry.space_group_name_H-M   'P 1'
#
loop_
_entity.id
_entity.type
_entity.pdbx_description
1 polymer ?
#
loop_
_entity_poly.entity_id
_entity_poly.type
_entity_poly.pdbx_seq_one_letter_code
_entity_poly.pdbx_strand_id
1 'polypeptide(L)'
;MVATAFKKRGVEGIVIDGSVNDRVAINAIDFPVFAMGDASLPFSSHRHIIALNEPIGCSGVGIFPGDIMVGDGNGVVAIPSHIVEEVAEKAAERELLEAFCGERLKKGYSLS
;
A
#
# COMPACT_ATOMS: atom_id res chain seq x y z
N MET A 1 -2.97 19.85 -1.18
CA MET A 1 -3.43 20.16 -2.56
C MET A 1 -3.30 18.98 -3.51
N VAL A 2 -2.11 18.38 -3.70
CA VAL A 2 -1.91 17.28 -4.68
C VAL A 2 -2.74 16.03 -4.33
N ALA A 3 -2.72 15.55 -3.10
CA ALA A 3 -3.51 14.41 -2.64
C ALA A 3 -5.02 14.62 -2.86
N THR A 4 -5.54 15.82 -2.58
CA THR A 4 -6.93 16.17 -2.84
C THR A 4 -7.27 16.10 -4.34
N ALA A 5 -6.36 16.53 -5.19
CA ALA A 5 -6.55 16.48 -6.65
C ALA A 5 -6.57 15.02 -7.17
N PHE A 6 -5.72 14.15 -6.62
CA PHE A 6 -5.71 12.72 -6.95
C PHE A 6 -6.99 12.03 -6.49
N LYS A 7 -7.42 12.24 -5.25
CA LYS A 7 -8.68 11.69 -4.74
C LYS A 7 -9.88 12.10 -5.61
N LYS A 8 -9.97 13.37 -6.01
CA LYS A 8 -11.03 13.85 -6.91
C LYS A 8 -11.00 13.23 -8.30
N ARG A 9 -9.87 12.72 -8.75
CA ARG A 9 -9.70 12.04 -10.05
C ARG A 9 -9.89 10.53 -9.96
N GLY A 10 -10.33 9.99 -8.81
CA GLY A 10 -10.58 8.58 -8.63
C GLY A 10 -9.33 7.74 -8.33
N VAL A 11 -8.23 8.37 -7.93
CA VAL A 11 -7.07 7.64 -7.42
C VAL A 11 -7.39 7.13 -6.02
N GLU A 12 -7.23 5.83 -5.78
CA GLU A 12 -7.58 5.17 -4.53
C GLU A 12 -6.50 5.33 -3.45
N GLY A 13 -5.25 5.52 -3.82
CA GLY A 13 -4.16 5.72 -2.88
C GLY A 13 -2.82 6.02 -3.55
N ILE A 14 -1.79 6.26 -2.75
CA ILE A 14 -0.43 6.53 -3.23
C ILE A 14 0.57 5.72 -2.41
N VAL A 15 1.53 5.11 -3.10
CA VAL A 15 2.71 4.49 -2.49
C VAL A 15 3.94 5.25 -2.98
N ILE A 16 4.79 5.70 -2.05
CA ILE A 16 5.95 6.56 -2.34
C ILE A 16 7.21 5.97 -1.69
N ASP A 17 8.20 5.67 -2.51
CA ASP A 17 9.57 5.40 -2.03
C ASP A 17 10.26 6.72 -1.71
N GLY A 18 9.90 7.30 -0.58
CA GLY A 18 10.37 8.59 -0.14
C GLY A 18 9.44 9.21 0.91
N SER A 19 9.64 10.48 1.18
CA SER A 19 8.88 11.23 2.19
C SER A 19 7.79 12.09 1.58
N VAL A 20 6.76 12.39 2.37
CA VAL A 20 5.65 13.29 2.00
C VAL A 20 5.63 14.54 2.86
N ASN A 21 5.08 15.61 2.32
CA ASN A 21 4.79 16.84 3.06
C ASN A 21 3.32 16.82 3.51
N ASP A 22 2.99 17.63 4.50
CA ASP A 22 1.61 17.90 4.92
C ASP A 22 0.82 16.65 5.37
N ARG A 23 1.47 15.70 6.05
CA ARG A 23 0.86 14.46 6.55
C ARG A 23 -0.47 14.71 7.28
N VAL A 24 -0.53 15.74 8.13
CA VAL A 24 -1.75 16.08 8.88
C VAL A 24 -2.90 16.42 7.94
N ALA A 25 -2.63 17.21 6.89
CA ALA A 25 -3.64 17.57 5.91
C ALA A 25 -4.05 16.37 5.02
N ILE A 26 -3.10 15.46 4.72
CA ILE A 26 -3.37 14.23 3.97
C ILE A 26 -4.29 13.31 4.79
N ASN A 27 -3.99 13.10 6.06
CA ASN A 27 -4.80 12.25 6.94
C ASN A 27 -6.23 12.79 7.11
N ALA A 28 -6.40 14.13 7.09
CA ALA A 28 -7.71 14.76 7.23
C ALA A 28 -8.67 14.54 6.04
N ILE A 29 -8.17 14.12 4.88
CA ILE A 29 -8.98 13.87 3.68
C ILE A 29 -9.32 12.39 3.45
N ASP A 30 -8.96 11.50 4.39
CA ASP A 30 -9.18 10.05 4.27
C ASP A 30 -8.70 9.52 2.91
N PHE A 31 -7.43 9.71 2.62
CA PHE A 31 -6.78 9.28 1.39
C PHE A 31 -5.51 8.50 1.75
N PRO A 32 -5.44 7.20 1.43
CA PRO A 32 -4.31 6.36 1.79
C PRO A 32 -3.02 6.82 1.13
N VAL A 33 -2.00 7.13 1.96
CA VAL A 33 -0.65 7.47 1.49
C VAL A 33 0.38 6.70 2.29
N PHE A 34 1.05 5.77 1.63
CA PHE A 34 2.16 4.99 2.17
C PHE A 34 3.47 5.63 1.73
N ALA A 35 4.30 6.00 2.69
CA ALA A 35 5.56 6.69 2.44
C ALA A 35 6.57 6.34 3.53
N MET A 36 7.85 6.49 3.24
CA MET A 36 8.94 6.18 4.18
C MET A 36 9.01 7.16 5.36
N GLY A 37 8.40 8.33 5.24
CA GLY A 37 8.42 9.34 6.31
C GLY A 37 7.84 10.68 5.88
N ASP A 38 8.06 11.67 6.72
CA ASP A 38 7.61 13.04 6.50
C ASP A 38 8.80 13.95 6.13
N ALA A 39 8.55 14.97 5.32
CA ALA A 39 9.54 15.95 4.92
C ALA A 39 8.94 17.36 4.93
N SER A 40 9.79 18.35 5.19
CA SER A 40 9.41 19.77 5.16
C SER A 40 9.78 20.46 3.84
N LEU A 41 10.51 19.76 2.96
CA LEU A 41 10.99 20.36 1.71
C LEU A 41 9.89 20.43 0.65
N PRO A 42 9.67 21.57 0.01
CA PRO A 42 8.71 21.67 -1.09
C PRO A 42 9.15 20.84 -2.30
N PHE A 43 8.17 20.26 -3.00
CA PHE A 43 8.38 19.40 -4.16
C PHE A 43 9.19 20.07 -5.29
N SER A 44 9.14 21.39 -5.39
CA SER A 44 9.40 22.12 -6.63
C SER A 44 10.85 22.33 -7.04
N SER A 45 11.83 22.18 -6.16
CA SER A 45 13.16 22.72 -6.46
C SER A 45 14.16 21.75 -7.09
N HIS A 46 13.96 20.41 -6.95
CA HIS A 46 15.00 19.44 -7.36
C HIS A 46 14.43 18.11 -7.91
N ARG A 47 13.16 18.06 -8.28
CA ARG A 47 12.52 16.82 -8.75
C ARG A 47 11.81 17.06 -10.07
N HIS A 48 12.01 16.12 -11.01
CA HIS A 48 11.36 16.13 -12.32
C HIS A 48 10.70 14.76 -12.53
N ILE A 49 9.53 14.77 -13.18
CA ILE A 49 8.92 13.55 -13.70
C ILE A 49 9.74 13.11 -14.91
N ILE A 50 10.33 11.92 -14.83
CA ILE A 50 11.16 11.36 -15.89
C ILE A 50 10.44 10.31 -16.72
N ALA A 51 9.43 9.65 -16.16
CA ALA A 51 8.63 8.65 -16.84
C ALA A 51 7.24 8.57 -16.23
N LEU A 52 6.27 8.03 -16.99
CA LEU A 52 4.91 7.77 -16.56
C LEU A 52 4.51 6.37 -17.04
N ASN A 53 3.85 5.60 -16.18
CA ASN A 53 3.37 4.25 -16.48
C ASN A 53 4.48 3.29 -16.93
N GLU A 54 5.64 3.41 -16.34
CA GLU A 54 6.81 2.57 -16.55
C GLU A 54 7.09 1.72 -15.30
N PRO A 55 7.77 0.57 -15.42
CA PRO A 55 8.24 -0.17 -14.27
C PRO A 55 9.16 0.67 -13.38
N ILE A 56 8.99 0.55 -12.07
CA ILE A 56 9.80 1.25 -11.07
C ILE A 56 10.36 0.29 -10.03
N GLY A 57 11.47 0.70 -9.39
CA GLY A 57 11.88 0.16 -8.11
C GLY A 57 11.25 0.98 -6.98
N CYS A 58 10.63 0.33 -6.02
CA CYS A 58 10.06 0.96 -4.84
C CYS A 58 10.48 0.18 -3.60
N SER A 59 11.32 0.78 -2.77
CA SER A 59 11.90 0.15 -1.56
C SER A 59 12.51 -1.24 -1.82
N GLY A 60 13.21 -1.39 -2.95
CA GLY A 60 13.86 -2.65 -3.33
C GLY A 60 12.93 -3.67 -4.01
N VAL A 61 11.66 -3.33 -4.24
CA VAL A 61 10.68 -4.18 -4.94
C VAL A 61 10.40 -3.61 -6.32
N GLY A 62 10.42 -4.45 -7.35
CA GLY A 62 9.99 -4.07 -8.70
C GLY A 62 8.47 -3.99 -8.77
N ILE A 63 7.95 -2.84 -9.21
CA ILE A 63 6.53 -2.59 -9.40
C ILE A 63 6.28 -2.34 -10.90
N PHE A 64 5.34 -3.06 -11.45
CA PHE A 64 5.00 -2.97 -12.87
C PHE A 64 3.59 -2.37 -13.05
N PRO A 65 3.36 -1.60 -14.13
CA PRO A 65 2.01 -1.16 -14.47
C PRO A 65 1.03 -2.33 -14.53
N GLY A 66 -0.07 -2.22 -13.79
CA GLY A 66 -1.08 -3.27 -13.67
C GLY A 66 -0.95 -4.16 -12.42
N ASP A 67 0.14 -4.07 -11.67
CA ASP A 67 0.25 -4.75 -10.38
C ASP A 67 -0.80 -4.23 -9.39
N ILE A 68 -1.34 -5.13 -8.58
CA ILE A 68 -2.30 -4.79 -7.54
C ILE A 68 -1.56 -4.48 -6.24
N MET A 69 -1.84 -3.30 -5.69
CA MET A 69 -1.25 -2.86 -4.43
C MET A 69 -2.23 -3.07 -3.29
N VAL A 70 -1.81 -3.79 -2.26
CA VAL A 70 -2.58 -3.98 -1.02
C VAL A 70 -1.79 -3.41 0.14
N GLY A 71 -2.38 -2.48 0.88
CA GLY A 71 -1.70 -1.79 1.97
C GLY A 71 -2.57 -1.65 3.22
N ASP A 72 -1.94 -1.83 4.37
CA ASP A 72 -2.52 -1.64 5.70
C ASP A 72 -1.54 -0.99 6.68
N GLY A 73 -1.83 -1.03 7.98
CA GLY A 73 -0.95 -0.49 9.03
C GLY A 73 0.42 -1.17 9.14
N ASN A 74 0.61 -2.35 8.56
CA ASN A 74 1.86 -3.10 8.58
C ASN A 74 2.75 -2.79 7.37
N GLY A 75 2.17 -2.32 6.27
CA GLY A 75 2.91 -2.01 5.06
C GLY A 75 2.13 -2.23 3.78
N VAL A 76 2.85 -2.38 2.68
CA VAL A 76 2.27 -2.54 1.34
C VAL A 76 2.85 -3.78 0.67
N VAL A 77 1.99 -4.56 0.03
CA VAL A 77 2.35 -5.71 -0.82
C VAL A 77 1.98 -5.41 -2.25
N ALA A 78 2.88 -5.70 -3.18
CA ALA A 78 2.61 -5.66 -4.61
C ALA A 78 2.32 -7.08 -5.11
N ILE A 79 1.21 -7.27 -5.80
CA ILE A 79 0.77 -8.55 -6.36
C ILE A 79 0.79 -8.42 -7.89
N PRO A 80 1.66 -9.18 -8.59
CA PRO A 80 1.64 -9.20 -10.04
C PRO A 80 0.27 -9.58 -10.58
N SER A 81 -0.21 -8.82 -11.58
CA SER A 81 -1.57 -8.96 -12.10
C SER A 81 -1.94 -10.38 -12.55
N HIS A 82 -0.95 -11.14 -13.06
CA HIS A 82 -1.17 -12.49 -13.58
C HIS A 82 -1.36 -13.58 -12.52
N ILE A 83 -1.11 -13.28 -11.22
CA ILE A 83 -1.32 -14.22 -10.12
C ILE A 83 -2.32 -13.71 -9.08
N VAL A 84 -2.98 -12.60 -9.32
CA VAL A 84 -3.84 -11.94 -8.32
C VAL A 84 -4.99 -12.83 -7.87
N GLU A 85 -5.61 -13.59 -8.78
CA GLU A 85 -6.71 -14.49 -8.46
C GLU A 85 -6.24 -15.62 -7.53
N GLU A 86 -5.13 -16.28 -7.88
CA GLU A 86 -4.53 -17.33 -7.05
C GLU A 86 -4.16 -16.83 -5.64
N VAL A 87 -3.56 -15.64 -5.57
CA VAL A 87 -3.20 -15.02 -4.29
C VAL A 87 -4.44 -14.69 -3.47
N ALA A 88 -5.50 -14.17 -4.09
CA ALA A 88 -6.74 -13.85 -3.39
C ALA A 88 -7.42 -15.10 -2.82
N GLU A 89 -7.48 -16.20 -3.57
CA GLU A 89 -8.03 -17.48 -3.11
C GLU A 89 -7.24 -18.01 -1.90
N LYS A 90 -5.92 -18.08 -2.00
CA LYS A 90 -5.05 -18.55 -0.91
C LYS A 90 -5.11 -17.65 0.32
N ALA A 91 -5.23 -16.34 0.15
CA ALA A 91 -5.39 -15.41 1.25
C ALA A 91 -6.70 -15.64 2.00
N ALA A 92 -7.81 -15.83 1.28
CA ALA A 92 -9.11 -16.13 1.88
C ALA A 92 -9.09 -17.46 2.66
N GLU A 93 -8.48 -18.52 2.11
CA GLU A 93 -8.30 -19.79 2.82
C GLU A 93 -7.47 -19.62 4.10
N ARG A 94 -6.41 -18.85 4.04
CA ARG A 94 -5.53 -18.57 5.17
C ARG A 94 -6.26 -17.82 6.27
N GLU A 95 -7.06 -16.82 5.93
CA GLU A 95 -7.85 -16.04 6.89
C GLU A 95 -8.83 -16.94 7.64
N LEU A 96 -9.51 -17.85 6.96
CA LEU A 96 -10.39 -18.83 7.60
C LEU A 96 -9.65 -19.75 8.58
N LEU A 97 -8.46 -20.22 8.20
CA LEU A 97 -7.63 -21.04 9.08
C LEU A 97 -7.18 -20.25 10.31
N GLU A 98 -6.75 -19.03 10.15
CA GLU A 98 -6.29 -18.16 11.25
C GLU A 98 -7.44 -17.83 12.21
N ALA A 99 -8.63 -17.57 11.70
CA ALA A 99 -9.83 -17.37 12.51
C ALA A 99 -10.16 -18.62 13.35
N PHE A 100 -10.13 -19.81 12.72
CA PHE A 100 -10.33 -21.08 13.42
C PHE A 100 -9.30 -21.32 14.52
N CYS A 101 -8.00 -21.12 14.20
CA CYS A 101 -6.93 -21.27 15.18
C CYS A 101 -7.09 -20.28 16.34
N GLY A 102 -7.44 -19.02 16.06
CA GLY A 102 -7.70 -18.00 17.07
C GLY A 102 -8.83 -18.37 18.02
N GLU A 103 -9.92 -18.93 17.52
CA GLU A 103 -11.01 -19.43 18.36
C GLU A 103 -10.57 -20.61 19.27
N ARG A 104 -9.76 -21.53 18.74
CA ARG A 104 -9.23 -22.65 19.49
C ARG A 104 -8.30 -22.20 20.61
N LEU A 105 -7.40 -21.27 20.32
CA LEU A 105 -6.51 -20.68 21.32
C LEU A 105 -7.28 -20.02 22.47
N LYS A 106 -8.34 -19.27 22.16
CA LYS A 106 -9.21 -18.64 23.18
C LYS A 106 -9.88 -19.69 24.10
N LYS A 107 -10.08 -20.90 23.60
CA LYS A 107 -10.63 -22.05 24.38
C LYS A 107 -9.55 -22.86 25.12
N GLY A 108 -8.28 -22.43 25.10
CA GLY A 108 -7.17 -23.06 25.80
C GLY A 108 -6.49 -24.22 25.06
N TYR A 109 -6.73 -24.38 23.75
CA TYR A 109 -6.01 -25.39 22.96
C TYR A 109 -4.60 -24.87 22.60
N SER A 110 -3.65 -25.80 22.49
CA SER A 110 -2.28 -25.52 22.00
C SER A 110 -2.23 -25.52 20.48
N LEU A 111 -1.26 -24.81 19.91
CA LEU A 111 -0.93 -24.84 18.48
C LEU A 111 0.02 -26.00 18.10
N SER A 112 0.44 -26.81 19.09
CA SER A 112 1.30 -27.98 18.87
C SER A 112 0.50 -29.19 18.50
#